data_f1657edf91e3e23339948831db93fc83
#
_entry.id   f1657edf91e3e23339948831db93fc83
#
_cell.length_a   1.000
_cell.length_b   1.000
_cell.length_c   1.000
_cell.angle_alpha   90.00
_cell.angle_beta   90.00
_cell.angle_gamma   90.00
#
_symmetry.space_group_name_H-M   'P 1'
#
loop_
_entity.id
_entity.type
_entity.pdbx_description
1 polymer ?
#
loop_
_entity_poly.entity_id
_entity_poly.type
_entity_poly.pdbx_seq_one_letter_code
_entity_poly.pdbx_strand_id
1 'polypeptide(L)'
;MKAVEPRFFSNGSVTRLETRDIDELAQYMKHADIELIQIGRTITPSSLTQVSFDKINLQVGHYGAPYISNATIDKDRSGMVYKVNKDFPTTCNGYEIDSASFMYYGKNSEHIAINNGLCRWIYISFKPDYLEESLLDPLGAKLDTRRNVSSHLRCQAQASLDSLYEIVNEITEFANSNPLIFHNTDVTKGMEWSLLDTQVLILSNTLNSSPKNTYRGKKSRESIIRQSIDFLKANSYEPIHVLDLCSALNVGMRTLYYAFREFFGISPITYLRLVRYAKARRDLLKADPARTSVTDIAAKWRFWHFGRFSVEYKGLYGESPSETLNKGMEI
;
A
#
# COMPACT_ATOMS: atom_id res chain seq x y z
N MET A 1 20.78 -15.36 12.32
CA MET A 1 20.89 -14.05 11.63
C MET A 1 20.60 -13.01 12.69
N LYS A 2 21.50 -12.05 12.93
CA LYS A 2 21.24 -10.95 13.87
C LYS A 2 19.99 -10.19 13.40
N ALA A 3 19.07 -9.90 14.31
CA ALA A 3 17.96 -9.02 14.04
C ALA A 3 18.55 -7.67 13.59
N VAL A 4 18.15 -7.21 12.41
CA VAL A 4 18.46 -5.84 11.97
C VAL A 4 17.54 -4.96 12.78
N GLU A 5 18.09 -4.20 13.73
CA GLU A 5 17.32 -3.17 14.44
C GLU A 5 16.72 -2.20 13.41
N PRO A 6 15.47 -1.77 13.61
CA PRO A 6 14.86 -0.80 12.71
C PRO A 6 15.69 0.47 12.71
N ARG A 7 16.13 0.89 11.52
CA ARG A 7 16.84 2.16 11.35
C ARG A 7 15.81 3.24 11.09
N PHE A 8 15.53 4.02 12.11
CA PHE A 8 14.61 5.16 12.02
C PHE A 8 15.36 6.49 12.08
N PHE A 9 14.97 7.42 11.21
CA PHE A 9 15.44 8.80 11.20
C PHE A 9 14.29 9.73 10.84
N SER A 10 14.13 10.83 11.56
CA SER A 10 13.20 11.91 11.21
C SER A 10 13.73 13.26 11.65
N ASN A 11 13.63 14.27 10.78
CA ASN A 11 13.97 15.67 11.06
C ASN A 11 12.83 16.64 10.74
N GLY A 12 11.58 16.17 10.75
CA GLY A 12 10.41 16.95 10.39
C GLY A 12 10.08 16.92 8.90
N SER A 13 11.01 17.22 8.01
CA SER A 13 10.80 17.17 6.55
C SER A 13 11.12 15.81 5.94
N VAL A 14 12.09 15.10 6.50
CA VAL A 14 12.54 13.78 6.02
C VAL A 14 12.29 12.72 7.08
N THR A 15 11.69 11.61 6.69
CA THR A 15 11.56 10.39 7.52
C THR A 15 12.12 9.21 6.74
N ARG A 16 12.93 8.38 7.39
CA ARG A 16 13.49 7.15 6.85
C ARG A 16 13.28 6.02 7.83
N LEU A 17 12.84 4.90 7.32
CA LEU A 17 12.63 3.67 8.08
C LEU A 17 13.18 2.48 7.29
N GLU A 18 13.86 1.58 7.95
CA GLU A 18 14.18 0.25 7.45
C GLU A 18 13.75 -0.77 8.51
N THR A 19 12.87 -1.68 8.13
CA THR A 19 12.27 -2.65 9.06
C THR A 19 11.98 -3.99 8.39
N ARG A 20 11.88 -5.04 9.18
CA ARG A 20 11.33 -6.33 8.75
C ARG A 20 9.85 -6.49 9.12
N ASP A 21 9.32 -5.55 9.87
CA ASP A 21 7.94 -5.53 10.30
C ASP A 21 7.10 -4.66 9.35
N ILE A 22 6.19 -5.31 8.64
CA ILE A 22 5.32 -4.63 7.67
C ILE A 22 4.24 -3.75 8.37
N ASP A 23 3.85 -4.12 9.59
CA ASP A 23 2.90 -3.32 10.38
C ASP A 23 3.57 -2.05 10.90
N GLU A 24 4.86 -2.12 11.25
CA GLU A 24 5.66 -0.93 11.58
C GLU A 24 5.78 -0.01 10.36
N LEU A 25 6.08 -0.56 9.18
CA LEU A 25 6.14 0.23 7.95
C LEU A 25 4.84 0.98 7.70
N ALA A 26 3.69 0.31 7.86
CA ALA A 26 2.37 0.89 7.64
C ALA A 26 2.09 2.09 8.57
N GLN A 27 2.58 2.08 9.81
CA GLN A 27 2.38 3.17 10.78
C GLN A 27 3.08 4.47 10.38
N TYR A 28 4.17 4.39 9.62
CA TYR A 28 4.92 5.57 9.17
C TYR A 28 4.48 6.09 7.80
N MET A 29 3.64 5.36 7.07
CA MET A 29 3.09 5.84 5.81
C MET A 29 2.09 6.96 6.07
N LYS A 30 2.24 8.10 5.35
CA LYS A 30 1.41 9.29 5.51
C LYS A 30 0.39 9.42 4.39
N HIS A 31 -0.67 10.17 4.67
CA HIS A 31 -1.71 10.57 3.72
C HIS A 31 -2.51 9.41 3.14
N ALA A 32 -2.53 8.29 3.87
CA ALA A 32 -3.43 7.17 3.65
C ALA A 32 -3.61 6.39 4.97
N ASP A 33 -4.82 5.95 5.25
CA ASP A 33 -5.07 4.91 6.25
C ASP A 33 -4.83 3.56 5.60
N ILE A 34 -3.72 2.90 5.95
CA ILE A 34 -3.25 1.69 5.27
C ILE A 34 -3.16 0.49 6.19
N GLU A 35 -3.66 -0.63 5.72
CA GLU A 35 -3.46 -1.96 6.29
C GLU A 35 -2.65 -2.81 5.31
N LEU A 36 -1.56 -3.40 5.80
CA LEU A 36 -0.73 -4.33 5.05
C LEU A 36 -0.93 -5.76 5.59
N ILE A 37 -1.11 -6.70 4.68
CA ILE A 37 -1.26 -8.13 4.99
C ILE A 37 -0.16 -8.87 4.25
N GLN A 38 0.81 -9.39 4.98
CA GLN A 38 1.88 -10.20 4.40
C GLN A 38 1.32 -11.54 3.92
N ILE A 39 1.67 -11.92 2.69
CA ILE A 39 1.17 -13.14 2.04
C ILE A 39 2.26 -14.15 1.70
N GLY A 40 3.51 -13.82 1.98
CA GLY A 40 4.67 -14.69 1.76
C GLY A 40 5.84 -14.28 2.66
N ARG A 41 6.92 -15.06 2.59
CA ARG A 41 8.10 -14.87 3.45
C ARG A 41 8.80 -13.55 3.16
N THR A 42 9.28 -12.88 4.21
CA THR A 42 10.19 -11.73 4.09
C THR A 42 11.52 -12.18 3.48
N ILE A 43 11.91 -11.55 2.38
CA ILE A 43 13.13 -11.81 1.61
C ILE A 43 14.21 -10.82 2.04
N THR A 44 13.87 -9.52 2.04
CA THR A 44 14.74 -8.42 2.45
C THR A 44 14.04 -7.54 3.48
N PRO A 45 14.74 -6.67 4.20
CA PRO A 45 14.06 -5.61 4.94
C PRO A 45 13.21 -4.73 4.01
N SER A 46 12.09 -4.25 4.51
CA SER A 46 11.29 -3.21 3.85
C SER A 46 11.84 -1.84 4.21
N SER A 47 11.69 -0.87 3.33
CA SER A 47 12.15 0.50 3.59
C SER A 47 11.15 1.54 3.13
N LEU A 48 11.20 2.70 3.77
CA LEU A 48 10.41 3.87 3.43
C LEU A 48 11.28 5.12 3.56
N THR A 49 11.32 5.94 2.53
CA THR A 49 11.83 7.30 2.58
C THR A 49 10.69 8.24 2.26
N GLN A 50 10.43 9.20 3.14
CA GLN A 50 9.43 10.22 2.95
C GLN A 50 10.07 11.59 2.97
N VAL A 51 9.64 12.46 2.06
CA VAL A 51 9.99 13.87 2.04
C VAL A 51 8.70 14.70 1.99
N SER A 52 8.53 15.55 2.99
CA SER A 52 7.37 16.44 3.11
C SER A 52 7.78 17.85 2.64
N PHE A 53 7.20 18.28 1.53
CA PHE A 53 7.24 19.66 1.05
C PHE A 53 6.00 20.43 1.55
N ASP A 54 5.84 21.68 1.12
CA ASP A 54 4.66 22.48 1.54
C ASP A 54 3.35 21.88 1.01
N LYS A 55 3.25 21.58 -0.27
CA LYS A 55 2.02 21.12 -0.92
C LYS A 55 2.10 19.67 -1.41
N ILE A 56 3.29 19.12 -1.55
CA ILE A 56 3.56 17.75 -2.01
C ILE A 56 4.15 16.92 -0.87
N ASN A 57 3.79 15.64 -0.83
CA ASN A 57 4.50 14.65 -0.03
C ASN A 57 4.95 13.53 -0.95
N LEU A 58 6.24 13.26 -0.96
CA LEU A 58 6.88 12.16 -1.68
C LEU A 58 7.14 11.00 -0.73
N GLN A 59 6.72 9.81 -1.10
CA GLN A 59 7.07 8.57 -0.43
C GLN A 59 7.67 7.59 -1.43
N VAL A 60 8.82 7.06 -1.10
CA VAL A 60 9.49 6.00 -1.87
C VAL A 60 9.64 4.80 -0.97
N GLY A 61 9.01 3.71 -1.33
CA GLY A 61 8.99 2.51 -0.53
C GLY A 61 9.53 1.29 -1.26
N HIS A 62 10.04 0.37 -0.46
CA HIS A 62 10.38 -0.97 -0.87
C HIS A 62 9.73 -1.97 0.09
N TYR A 63 8.96 -2.89 -0.46
CA TYR A 63 8.43 -4.01 0.30
C TYR A 63 9.32 -5.23 0.13
N GLY A 64 9.85 -5.72 1.23
CA GLY A 64 10.75 -6.87 1.27
C GLY A 64 10.05 -8.23 1.31
N ALA A 65 8.73 -8.27 1.17
CA ALA A 65 7.90 -9.47 1.17
C ALA A 65 6.73 -9.31 0.20
N PRO A 66 6.12 -10.41 -0.27
CA PRO A 66 4.80 -10.38 -0.91
C PRO A 66 3.73 -9.90 0.07
N TYR A 67 2.78 -9.06 -0.40
CA TYR A 67 1.74 -8.47 0.46
C TYR A 67 0.47 -8.10 -0.30
N ILE A 68 -0.60 -7.91 0.46
CA ILE A 68 -1.80 -7.19 0.06
C ILE A 68 -1.83 -5.87 0.83
N SER A 69 -2.08 -4.76 0.14
CA SER A 69 -2.34 -3.46 0.76
C SER A 69 -3.78 -3.04 0.56
N ASN A 70 -4.40 -2.56 1.64
CA ASN A 70 -5.70 -1.92 1.63
C ASN A 70 -5.52 -0.53 2.23
N ALA A 71 -5.81 0.52 1.47
CA ALA A 71 -5.69 1.87 1.97
C ALA A 71 -6.86 2.74 1.57
N THR A 72 -7.10 3.78 2.36
CA THR A 72 -7.99 4.89 2.02
C THR A 72 -7.17 6.16 2.00
N ILE A 73 -7.18 6.86 0.88
CA ILE A 73 -6.46 8.13 0.72
C ILE A 73 -7.12 9.20 1.59
N ASP A 74 -6.33 10.06 2.18
CA ASP A 74 -6.82 11.15 3.02
C ASP A 74 -7.89 11.99 2.31
N LYS A 75 -8.86 12.46 3.10
CA LYS A 75 -10.00 13.26 2.61
C LYS A 75 -9.63 14.60 1.97
N ASP A 76 -8.44 15.09 2.25
CA ASP A 76 -7.90 16.38 1.82
C ASP A 76 -6.67 16.24 0.91
N ARG A 77 -6.45 15.03 0.36
CA ARG A 77 -5.35 14.79 -0.58
C ARG A 77 -5.80 13.99 -1.80
N SER A 78 -5.12 14.23 -2.91
CA SER A 78 -5.08 13.34 -4.07
C SER A 78 -3.68 12.79 -4.24
N GLY A 79 -3.49 11.74 -5.03
CA GLY A 79 -2.15 11.19 -5.20
C GLY A 79 -1.99 10.24 -6.37
N MET A 80 -0.75 9.92 -6.67
CA MET A 80 -0.36 8.99 -7.73
C MET A 80 0.58 7.93 -7.19
N VAL A 81 0.33 6.68 -7.58
CA VAL A 81 1.17 5.53 -7.25
C VAL A 81 1.80 4.98 -8.51
N TYR A 82 3.12 4.90 -8.49
CA TYR A 82 3.95 4.33 -9.55
C TYR A 82 4.65 3.09 -9.03
N LYS A 83 4.79 2.08 -9.89
CA LYS A 83 5.64 0.93 -9.64
C LYS A 83 6.97 1.12 -10.36
N VAL A 84 8.07 0.97 -9.64
CA VAL A 84 9.41 1.22 -10.19
C VAL A 84 10.05 -0.04 -10.76
N ASN A 85 9.94 -1.18 -10.07
CA ASN A 85 10.56 -2.43 -10.52
C ASN A 85 9.62 -3.26 -11.41
N LYS A 86 10.22 -4.05 -12.32
CA LYS A 86 9.49 -4.86 -13.32
C LYS A 86 9.35 -6.33 -12.93
N ASP A 87 10.04 -6.78 -11.88
CA ASP A 87 10.31 -8.20 -11.63
C ASP A 87 9.08 -9.01 -11.21
N PHE A 88 8.11 -8.39 -10.55
CA PHE A 88 6.93 -9.09 -10.04
C PHE A 88 5.65 -8.38 -10.47
N PRO A 89 4.62 -9.11 -10.91
CA PRO A 89 3.34 -8.51 -11.23
C PRO A 89 2.70 -7.88 -9.99
N THR A 90 2.21 -6.67 -10.16
CA THR A 90 1.46 -5.93 -9.13
C THR A 90 0.13 -5.52 -9.72
N THR A 91 -0.96 -5.81 -9.03
CA THR A 91 -2.28 -5.30 -9.40
C THR A 91 -2.73 -4.26 -8.40
N CYS A 92 -3.26 -3.14 -8.89
CA CYS A 92 -3.89 -2.10 -8.08
C CYS A 92 -5.34 -1.90 -8.55
N ASN A 93 -6.30 -1.98 -7.64
CA ASN A 93 -7.73 -1.89 -7.93
C ASN A 93 -8.16 -2.78 -9.12
N GLY A 94 -7.60 -4.00 -9.21
CA GLY A 94 -7.86 -4.97 -10.27
C GLY A 94 -7.18 -4.68 -11.62
N TYR A 95 -6.31 -3.68 -11.70
CA TYR A 95 -5.50 -3.38 -12.89
C TYR A 95 -4.05 -3.79 -12.65
N GLU A 96 -3.46 -4.46 -13.64
CA GLU A 96 -2.02 -4.72 -13.63
C GLU A 96 -1.25 -3.43 -13.89
N ILE A 97 -0.26 -3.14 -13.02
CA ILE A 97 0.59 -1.96 -13.12
C ILE A 97 1.93 -2.38 -13.69
N ASP A 98 2.22 -1.89 -14.88
CA ASP A 98 3.51 -2.03 -15.57
C ASP A 98 4.36 -0.74 -15.47
N SER A 99 5.50 -0.72 -16.13
CA SER A 99 6.42 0.44 -16.10
C SER A 99 5.92 1.69 -16.84
N ALA A 100 4.84 1.59 -17.61
CA ALA A 100 4.25 2.71 -18.34
C ALA A 100 2.90 3.15 -17.75
N SER A 101 2.40 2.44 -16.74
CA SER A 101 1.10 2.69 -16.13
C SER A 101 1.23 3.07 -14.65
N PHE A 102 0.25 3.82 -14.16
CA PHE A 102 0.17 4.28 -12.78
C PHE A 102 -1.28 4.43 -12.35
N MET A 103 -1.48 4.55 -11.05
CA MET A 103 -2.80 4.82 -10.47
C MET A 103 -2.88 6.27 -10.01
N TYR A 104 -3.94 6.95 -10.40
CA TYR A 104 -4.38 8.21 -9.80
C TYR A 104 -5.47 7.94 -8.77
N TYR A 105 -5.39 8.59 -7.65
CA TYR A 105 -6.33 8.51 -6.54
C TYR A 105 -6.83 9.90 -6.16
N GLY A 106 -8.14 10.11 -6.28
CA GLY A 106 -8.81 11.28 -5.72
C GLY A 106 -8.98 11.19 -4.21
N LYS A 107 -9.50 12.24 -3.61
CA LYS A 107 -9.79 12.35 -2.16
C LYS A 107 -10.72 11.22 -1.69
N ASN A 108 -10.44 10.59 -0.56
CA ASN A 108 -11.19 9.44 0.00
C ASN A 108 -11.28 8.22 -0.92
N SER A 109 -10.46 8.12 -1.95
CA SER A 109 -10.48 6.93 -2.80
C SER A 109 -9.78 5.75 -2.14
N GLU A 110 -10.18 4.56 -2.53
CA GLU A 110 -9.63 3.33 -2.01
C GLU A 110 -8.52 2.82 -2.90
N HIS A 111 -7.46 2.34 -2.27
CA HIS A 111 -6.36 1.61 -2.86
C HIS A 111 -6.37 0.17 -2.36
N ILE A 112 -6.45 -0.77 -3.28
CA ILE A 112 -6.33 -2.18 -2.99
C ILE A 112 -5.28 -2.74 -3.95
N ALA A 113 -4.16 -3.22 -3.41
CA ALA A 113 -3.12 -3.81 -4.25
C ALA A 113 -2.68 -5.17 -3.75
N ILE A 114 -2.21 -6.00 -4.68
CA ILE A 114 -1.50 -7.22 -4.39
C ILE A 114 -0.17 -7.23 -5.12
N ASN A 115 0.86 -7.62 -4.40
CA ASN A 115 2.19 -7.82 -4.94
C ASN A 115 2.73 -9.19 -4.51
N ASN A 116 3.15 -10.00 -5.48
CA ASN A 116 3.59 -11.38 -5.26
C ASN A 116 5.11 -11.52 -5.04
N GLY A 117 5.82 -10.42 -4.80
CA GLY A 117 7.26 -10.44 -4.58
C GLY A 117 7.79 -9.11 -4.04
N LEU A 118 9.06 -8.82 -4.34
CA LEU A 118 9.67 -7.55 -3.98
C LEU A 118 9.06 -6.41 -4.81
N CYS A 119 8.71 -5.30 -4.19
CA CYS A 119 8.11 -4.16 -4.87
C CYS A 119 8.76 -2.84 -4.43
N ARG A 120 9.26 -2.08 -5.40
CA ARG A 120 9.58 -0.66 -5.23
C ARG A 120 8.47 0.18 -5.81
N TRP A 121 8.02 1.15 -5.04
CA TRP A 121 6.92 2.03 -5.40
C TRP A 121 7.23 3.47 -5.02
N ILE A 122 6.57 4.38 -5.72
CA ILE A 122 6.57 5.82 -5.45
C ILE A 122 5.12 6.22 -5.22
N TYR A 123 4.85 6.94 -4.14
CA TYR A 123 3.58 7.62 -3.90
C TYR A 123 3.83 9.11 -3.75
N ILE A 124 3.17 9.89 -4.60
CA ILE A 124 3.21 11.34 -4.57
C ILE A 124 1.82 11.84 -4.28
N SER A 125 1.63 12.53 -3.16
CA SER A 125 0.35 13.11 -2.77
C SER A 125 0.40 14.62 -2.75
N PHE A 126 -0.73 15.24 -3.09
CA PHE A 126 -0.89 16.68 -3.26
C PHE A 126 -1.91 17.23 -2.28
N LYS A 127 -1.68 18.44 -1.74
CA LYS A 127 -2.73 19.21 -1.07
C LYS A 127 -3.88 19.48 -2.05
N PRO A 128 -5.10 19.71 -1.53
CA PRO A 128 -6.26 19.98 -2.36
C PRO A 128 -5.96 21.09 -3.37
N ASP A 129 -6.50 20.89 -4.56
CA ASP A 129 -6.54 21.86 -5.65
C ASP A 129 -5.18 22.23 -6.26
N TYR A 130 -4.04 21.90 -5.60
CA TYR A 130 -2.71 22.28 -6.09
C TYR A 130 -2.35 21.64 -7.44
N LEU A 131 -2.66 20.36 -7.61
CA LEU A 131 -2.47 19.67 -8.89
C LEU A 131 -3.52 20.13 -9.90
N GLU A 132 -4.75 20.34 -9.47
CA GLU A 132 -5.88 20.76 -10.31
C GLU A 132 -5.65 22.15 -10.88
N GLU A 133 -5.28 23.12 -10.06
CA GLU A 133 -4.94 24.48 -10.49
C GLU A 133 -3.81 24.49 -11.51
N SER A 134 -2.82 23.60 -11.36
CA SER A 134 -1.69 23.48 -12.28
C SER A 134 -2.07 22.85 -13.63
N LEU A 135 -3.15 22.08 -13.69
CA LEU A 135 -3.69 21.45 -14.91
C LEU A 135 -4.70 22.32 -15.66
N LEU A 136 -5.28 23.34 -15.01
CA LEU A 136 -6.42 24.09 -15.56
C LEU A 136 -6.05 25.02 -16.71
N ASP A 137 -4.78 25.39 -16.90
CA ASP A 137 -4.48 26.51 -17.80
C ASP A 137 -3.95 26.18 -19.20
N PRO A 138 -3.25 25.13 -19.60
CA PRO A 138 -2.88 24.97 -21.01
C PRO A 138 -3.61 23.89 -21.79
N LEU A 139 -4.29 22.94 -21.18
CA LEU A 139 -4.57 21.68 -21.85
C LEU A 139 -6.06 21.29 -22.00
N GLY A 140 -6.98 21.99 -21.36
CA GLY A 140 -8.42 21.68 -21.48
C GLY A 140 -8.81 20.26 -21.04
N ALA A 141 -7.86 19.49 -20.50
CA ALA A 141 -8.05 18.13 -20.06
C ALA A 141 -8.54 18.10 -18.61
N LYS A 142 -9.72 17.54 -18.39
CA LYS A 142 -10.27 17.38 -17.04
C LYS A 142 -9.87 16.00 -16.50
N LEU A 143 -8.87 15.97 -15.61
CA LEU A 143 -8.71 14.84 -14.74
C LEU A 143 -9.97 14.70 -13.88
N ASP A 144 -10.49 13.49 -13.72
CA ASP A 144 -11.63 13.26 -12.82
C ASP A 144 -11.13 13.28 -11.37
N THR A 145 -11.09 14.47 -10.80
CA THR A 145 -10.63 14.75 -9.43
C THR A 145 -11.74 14.60 -8.39
N ARG A 146 -12.91 14.10 -8.82
CA ARG A 146 -14.03 13.85 -7.89
C ARG A 146 -13.61 12.95 -6.74
N ARG A 147 -14.24 13.13 -5.60
CA ARG A 147 -14.03 12.28 -4.42
C ARG A 147 -14.35 10.82 -4.74
N ASN A 148 -13.64 9.92 -4.10
CA ASN A 148 -13.83 8.46 -4.19
C ASN A 148 -13.57 7.87 -5.60
N VAL A 149 -12.82 8.56 -6.45
CA VAL A 149 -12.49 8.06 -7.79
C VAL A 149 -11.02 7.67 -7.83
N SER A 150 -10.75 6.46 -8.31
CA SER A 150 -9.42 6.03 -8.72
C SER A 150 -9.39 5.72 -10.21
N SER A 151 -8.28 6.03 -10.86
CA SER A 151 -8.11 5.82 -12.30
C SER A 151 -6.81 5.09 -12.59
N HIS A 152 -6.88 4.04 -13.38
CA HIS A 152 -5.71 3.43 -13.99
C HIS A 152 -5.35 4.21 -15.26
N LEU A 153 -4.15 4.76 -15.30
CA LEU A 153 -3.67 5.63 -16.36
C LEU A 153 -2.41 5.04 -16.99
N ARG A 154 -2.21 5.33 -18.27
CA ARG A 154 -1.03 4.90 -19.02
C ARG A 154 -0.36 6.10 -19.66
N CYS A 155 0.90 6.34 -19.32
CA CYS A 155 1.70 7.38 -19.93
C CYS A 155 2.21 6.91 -21.30
N GLN A 156 2.05 7.74 -22.33
CA GLN A 156 2.53 7.45 -23.69
C GLN A 156 3.98 7.91 -23.91
N ALA A 157 4.45 8.82 -23.07
CA ALA A 157 5.80 9.38 -23.14
C ALA A 157 6.71 8.75 -22.07
N GLN A 158 7.43 7.69 -22.41
CA GLN A 158 8.35 7.03 -21.48
C GLN A 158 9.37 8.01 -20.89
N ALA A 159 9.87 8.97 -21.66
CA ALA A 159 10.78 9.99 -21.19
C ALA A 159 10.26 10.80 -19.98
N SER A 160 8.94 11.03 -19.90
CA SER A 160 8.36 11.72 -18.74
C SER A 160 8.41 10.89 -17.47
N LEU A 161 8.25 9.57 -17.57
CA LEU A 161 8.39 8.65 -16.44
C LEU A 161 9.87 8.50 -16.04
N ASP A 162 10.78 8.46 -17.01
CA ASP A 162 12.22 8.39 -16.75
C ASP A 162 12.67 9.65 -16.01
N SER A 163 12.22 10.85 -16.42
CA SER A 163 12.48 12.10 -15.70
C SER A 163 11.92 12.10 -14.27
N LEU A 164 10.73 11.51 -14.05
CA LEU A 164 10.20 11.33 -12.70
C LEU A 164 11.12 10.48 -11.85
N TYR A 165 11.58 9.34 -12.39
CA TYR A 165 12.45 8.43 -11.65
C TYR A 165 13.80 9.06 -11.32
N GLU A 166 14.36 9.88 -12.23
CA GLU A 166 15.60 10.64 -12.00
C GLU A 166 15.42 11.65 -10.85
N ILE A 167 14.41 12.52 -10.92
CA ILE A 167 14.09 13.51 -9.87
C ILE A 167 13.85 12.83 -8.52
N VAL A 168 13.07 11.76 -8.50
CA VAL A 168 12.78 11.02 -7.26
C VAL A 168 14.04 10.38 -6.67
N ASN A 169 14.91 9.83 -7.51
CA ASN A 169 16.19 9.26 -7.06
C ASN A 169 17.10 10.36 -6.48
N GLU A 170 17.24 11.51 -7.13
CA GLU A 170 18.03 12.64 -6.63
C GLU A 170 17.51 13.14 -5.26
N ILE A 171 16.20 13.37 -5.13
CA ILE A 171 15.59 13.78 -3.86
C ILE A 171 15.84 12.72 -2.78
N THR A 172 15.70 11.44 -3.12
CA THR A 172 15.93 10.34 -2.18
C THR A 172 17.40 10.23 -1.77
N GLU A 173 18.35 10.46 -2.69
CA GLU A 173 19.78 10.50 -2.38
C GLU A 173 20.11 11.66 -1.45
N PHE A 174 19.58 12.87 -1.68
CA PHE A 174 19.74 13.99 -0.76
C PHE A 174 19.11 13.69 0.61
N ALA A 175 17.94 13.07 0.65
CA ALA A 175 17.33 12.65 1.91
C ALA A 175 18.20 11.64 2.67
N ASN A 176 18.99 10.83 1.97
CA ASN A 176 19.86 9.83 2.58
C ASN A 176 21.22 10.40 3.01
N SER A 177 21.85 11.24 2.18
CA SER A 177 23.23 11.71 2.35
C SER A 177 23.31 13.07 3.06
N ASN A 178 22.38 13.97 2.82
CA ASN A 178 22.38 15.33 3.36
C ASN A 178 20.96 15.82 3.72
N PRO A 179 20.29 15.21 4.71
CA PRO A 179 18.91 15.55 5.06
C PRO A 179 18.73 16.99 5.55
N LEU A 180 19.80 17.70 5.94
CA LEU A 180 19.73 19.10 6.36
C LEU A 180 19.42 20.06 5.22
N ILE A 181 19.64 19.67 3.96
CA ILE A 181 19.33 20.49 2.78
C ILE A 181 17.83 20.82 2.72
N PHE A 182 16.98 19.97 3.29
CA PHE A 182 15.53 20.17 3.34
C PHE A 182 15.08 21.26 4.33
N HIS A 183 16.00 21.88 5.06
CA HIS A 183 15.74 23.09 5.83
C HIS A 183 15.92 24.37 4.98
N ASN A 184 16.53 24.26 3.81
CA ASN A 184 16.65 25.37 2.86
C ASN A 184 15.36 25.49 2.04
N THR A 185 14.63 26.57 2.26
CA THR A 185 13.32 26.82 1.63
C THR A 185 13.40 26.93 0.11
N ASP A 186 14.47 27.51 -0.44
CA ASP A 186 14.60 27.70 -1.90
C ASP A 186 14.88 26.36 -2.59
N VAL A 187 15.71 25.52 -1.98
CA VAL A 187 15.99 24.17 -2.47
C VAL A 187 14.72 23.31 -2.45
N THR A 188 14.00 23.32 -1.33
CA THR A 188 12.76 22.52 -1.20
C THR A 188 11.67 22.98 -2.15
N LYS A 189 11.52 24.29 -2.39
CA LYS A 189 10.60 24.82 -3.41
C LYS A 189 11.01 24.39 -4.82
N GLY A 190 12.29 24.44 -5.15
CA GLY A 190 12.79 23.97 -6.44
C GLY A 190 12.48 22.49 -6.68
N MET A 191 12.73 21.64 -5.69
CA MET A 191 12.39 20.21 -5.75
C MET A 191 10.89 19.98 -5.89
N GLU A 192 10.08 20.72 -5.13
CA GLU A 192 8.61 20.62 -5.18
C GLU A 192 8.08 21.01 -6.56
N TRP A 193 8.58 22.09 -7.16
CA TRP A 193 8.19 22.50 -8.52
C TRP A 193 8.61 21.46 -9.57
N SER A 194 9.82 20.92 -9.48
CA SER A 194 10.27 19.87 -10.40
C SER A 194 9.38 18.63 -10.34
N LEU A 195 8.94 18.23 -9.13
CA LEU A 195 7.98 17.14 -8.97
C LEU A 195 6.63 17.51 -9.60
N LEU A 196 6.11 18.70 -9.35
CA LEU A 196 4.84 19.16 -9.90
C LEU A 196 4.85 19.18 -11.43
N ASP A 197 5.85 19.83 -12.03
CA ASP A 197 6.00 19.97 -13.48
C ASP A 197 6.05 18.59 -14.15
N THR A 198 6.77 17.65 -13.55
CA THR A 198 6.87 16.29 -14.07
C THR A 198 5.52 15.57 -13.97
N GLN A 199 4.74 15.76 -12.89
CA GLN A 199 3.40 15.18 -12.77
C GLN A 199 2.43 15.77 -13.79
N VAL A 200 2.47 17.09 -13.99
CA VAL A 200 1.68 17.78 -15.02
C VAL A 200 2.02 17.24 -16.41
N LEU A 201 3.31 17.08 -16.71
CA LEU A 201 3.76 16.54 -17.99
C LEU A 201 3.31 15.08 -18.20
N ILE A 202 3.42 14.22 -17.20
CA ILE A 202 2.94 12.83 -17.25
C ILE A 202 1.42 12.81 -17.50
N LEU A 203 0.65 13.58 -16.75
CA LEU A 203 -0.81 13.65 -16.89
C LEU A 203 -1.22 14.18 -18.26
N SER A 204 -0.55 15.22 -18.75
CA SER A 204 -0.81 15.78 -20.07
C SER A 204 -0.64 14.76 -21.19
N ASN A 205 0.43 13.98 -21.12
CA ASN A 205 0.69 12.90 -22.07
C ASN A 205 -0.28 11.72 -21.93
N THR A 206 -0.93 11.58 -20.78
CA THR A 206 -1.87 10.50 -20.48
C THR A 206 -3.30 10.88 -20.84
N LEU A 207 -3.75 12.07 -20.47
CA LEU A 207 -5.12 12.55 -20.68
C LEU A 207 -5.48 12.66 -22.17
N ASN A 208 -4.49 12.92 -23.02
CA ASN A 208 -4.67 13.00 -24.48
C ASN A 208 -4.79 11.63 -25.17
N SER A 209 -4.57 10.52 -24.47
CA SER A 209 -4.46 9.17 -25.07
C SER A 209 -5.32 8.09 -24.42
N SER A 210 -6.12 8.41 -23.41
CA SER A 210 -6.88 7.39 -22.68
C SER A 210 -8.06 6.83 -23.48
N PRO A 211 -8.12 5.52 -23.75
CA PRO A 211 -9.32 4.88 -24.27
C PRO A 211 -10.42 4.89 -23.20
N LYS A 212 -11.65 5.20 -23.60
CA LYS A 212 -12.84 5.09 -22.74
C LYS A 212 -12.96 3.66 -22.20
N ASN A 213 -12.72 3.48 -20.92
CA ASN A 213 -12.68 2.17 -20.28
C ASN A 213 -14.11 1.64 -20.06
N THR A 214 -14.54 0.73 -20.92
CA THR A 214 -15.86 0.06 -20.88
C THR A 214 -15.72 -1.35 -20.32
N TYR A 215 -15.76 -1.50 -18.98
CA TYR A 215 -15.90 -2.82 -18.38
C TYR A 215 -17.01 -2.87 -17.32
N ARG A 216 -18.24 -3.04 -17.78
CA ARG A 216 -19.43 -3.20 -16.92
C ARG A 216 -19.34 -4.40 -15.95
N GLY A 217 -18.63 -5.47 -16.33
CA GLY A 217 -18.45 -6.67 -15.50
C GLY A 217 -17.38 -6.55 -14.40
N LYS A 218 -16.33 -5.76 -14.63
CA LYS A 218 -15.29 -5.50 -13.62
C LYS A 218 -15.80 -4.65 -12.46
N LYS A 219 -16.69 -3.67 -12.73
CA LYS A 219 -17.27 -2.82 -11.68
C LYS A 219 -18.03 -3.61 -10.61
N SER A 220 -18.77 -4.65 -10.99
CA SER A 220 -19.50 -5.47 -10.00
C SER A 220 -18.57 -6.31 -9.11
N ARG A 221 -17.46 -6.82 -9.66
CA ARG A 221 -16.48 -7.61 -8.90
C ARG A 221 -15.62 -6.75 -7.99
N GLU A 222 -15.20 -5.59 -8.46
CA GLU A 222 -14.54 -4.58 -7.63
C GLU A 222 -15.43 -4.17 -6.45
N SER A 223 -16.71 -3.94 -6.68
CA SER A 223 -17.68 -3.66 -5.62
C SER A 223 -17.78 -4.77 -4.59
N ILE A 224 -17.78 -6.05 -5.02
CA ILE A 224 -17.77 -7.20 -4.11
C ILE A 224 -16.51 -7.20 -3.24
N ILE A 225 -15.34 -6.95 -3.82
CA ILE A 225 -14.07 -6.90 -3.08
C ILE A 225 -14.07 -5.75 -2.08
N ARG A 226 -14.47 -4.53 -2.49
CA ARG A 226 -14.58 -3.37 -1.59
C ARG A 226 -15.50 -3.65 -0.42
N GLN A 227 -16.71 -4.11 -0.68
CA GLN A 227 -17.67 -4.46 0.37
C GLN A 227 -17.16 -5.58 1.28
N SER A 228 -16.38 -6.55 0.74
CA SER A 228 -15.74 -7.58 1.55
C SER A 228 -14.71 -6.97 2.52
N ILE A 229 -13.89 -6.05 2.05
CA ILE A 229 -12.88 -5.35 2.87
C ILE A 229 -13.57 -4.49 3.93
N ASP A 230 -14.60 -3.72 3.56
CA ASP A 230 -15.37 -2.88 4.49
C ASP A 230 -16.00 -3.73 5.59
N PHE A 231 -16.60 -4.88 5.21
CA PHE A 231 -17.16 -5.82 6.17
C PHE A 231 -16.10 -6.36 7.13
N LEU A 232 -14.90 -6.71 6.61
CA LEU A 232 -13.78 -7.19 7.43
C LEU A 232 -13.22 -6.11 8.36
N LYS A 233 -13.16 -4.86 7.92
CA LYS A 233 -12.78 -3.71 8.77
C LYS A 233 -13.81 -3.48 9.88
N ALA A 234 -15.09 -3.46 9.55
CA ALA A 234 -16.17 -3.28 10.51
C ALA A 234 -16.24 -4.40 11.57
N ASN A 235 -15.83 -5.62 11.22
CA ASN A 235 -15.80 -6.79 12.09
C ASN A 235 -14.37 -7.22 12.45
N SER A 236 -13.49 -6.27 12.66
CA SER A 236 -12.05 -6.50 12.80
C SER A 236 -11.64 -7.30 14.05
N TYR A 237 -12.51 -7.43 15.04
CA TYR A 237 -12.27 -8.16 16.29
C TYR A 237 -12.71 -9.62 16.25
N GLU A 238 -13.38 -10.03 15.19
CA GLU A 238 -13.93 -11.38 15.06
C GLU A 238 -13.34 -12.14 13.87
N PRO A 239 -13.16 -13.45 14.00
CA PRO A 239 -12.75 -14.30 12.89
C PRO A 239 -13.95 -14.55 11.95
N ILE A 240 -13.89 -14.01 10.74
CA ILE A 240 -14.93 -14.10 9.72
C ILE A 240 -14.74 -15.36 8.87
N HIS A 241 -15.85 -16.01 8.51
CA HIS A 241 -15.92 -17.11 7.55
C HIS A 241 -16.40 -16.66 6.17
N VAL A 242 -16.16 -17.48 5.15
CA VAL A 242 -16.60 -17.19 3.76
C VAL A 242 -18.13 -17.04 3.67
N LEU A 243 -18.87 -17.83 4.43
CA LEU A 243 -20.33 -17.75 4.46
C LEU A 243 -20.85 -16.45 5.04
N ASP A 244 -20.13 -15.86 6.01
CA ASP A 244 -20.48 -14.55 6.58
C ASP A 244 -20.37 -13.47 5.51
N LEU A 245 -19.29 -13.50 4.70
CA LEU A 245 -19.15 -12.61 3.55
C LEU A 245 -20.26 -12.82 2.50
N CYS A 246 -20.57 -14.08 2.15
CA CYS A 246 -21.62 -14.36 1.21
C CYS A 246 -22.97 -13.79 1.68
N SER A 247 -23.29 -13.97 2.96
CA SER A 247 -24.53 -13.48 3.57
C SER A 247 -24.56 -11.95 3.64
N ALA A 248 -23.48 -11.33 4.12
CA ALA A 248 -23.40 -9.88 4.28
C ALA A 248 -23.48 -9.13 2.93
N LEU A 249 -22.86 -9.70 1.89
CA LEU A 249 -22.83 -9.08 0.56
C LEU A 249 -23.98 -9.52 -0.35
N ASN A 250 -24.82 -10.44 0.13
CA ASN A 250 -25.89 -11.08 -0.67
C ASN A 250 -25.39 -11.64 -2.01
N VAL A 251 -24.27 -12.37 -1.99
CA VAL A 251 -23.66 -12.98 -3.17
C VAL A 251 -23.46 -14.49 -2.97
N GLY A 252 -23.58 -15.25 -4.06
CA GLY A 252 -23.27 -16.67 -4.02
C GLY A 252 -21.76 -16.93 -3.86
N MET A 253 -21.41 -18.05 -3.22
CA MET A 253 -20.02 -18.47 -3.00
C MET A 253 -19.19 -18.47 -4.30
N ARG A 254 -19.76 -18.94 -5.42
CA ARG A 254 -19.11 -18.95 -6.73
C ARG A 254 -18.72 -17.55 -7.19
N THR A 255 -19.63 -16.58 -7.03
CA THR A 255 -19.40 -15.17 -7.41
C THR A 255 -18.29 -14.56 -6.56
N LEU A 256 -18.30 -14.81 -5.24
CA LEU A 256 -17.26 -14.36 -4.32
C LEU A 256 -15.89 -14.96 -4.69
N TYR A 257 -15.83 -16.27 -4.99
CA TYR A 257 -14.61 -16.94 -5.42
C TYR A 257 -14.02 -16.34 -6.71
N TYR A 258 -14.87 -16.08 -7.72
CA TYR A 258 -14.41 -15.45 -8.96
C TYR A 258 -13.90 -14.03 -8.73
N ALA A 259 -14.58 -13.23 -7.90
CA ALA A 259 -14.13 -11.88 -7.57
C ALA A 259 -12.74 -11.90 -6.89
N PHE A 260 -12.54 -12.74 -5.87
CA PHE A 260 -11.25 -12.86 -5.19
C PHE A 260 -10.15 -13.41 -6.08
N ARG A 261 -10.43 -14.44 -6.89
CA ARG A 261 -9.46 -15.01 -7.82
C ARG A 261 -9.01 -14.02 -8.89
N GLU A 262 -9.94 -13.27 -9.45
CA GLU A 262 -9.63 -12.28 -10.48
C GLU A 262 -8.88 -11.08 -9.90
N PHE A 263 -9.25 -10.65 -8.70
CA PHE A 263 -8.71 -9.44 -8.08
C PHE A 263 -7.39 -9.69 -7.36
N PHE A 264 -7.30 -10.74 -6.56
CA PHE A 264 -6.15 -11.06 -5.72
C PHE A 264 -5.35 -12.29 -6.19
N GLY A 265 -5.79 -13.04 -7.19
CA GLY A 265 -5.17 -14.29 -7.60
C GLY A 265 -5.34 -15.45 -6.59
N ILE A 266 -5.93 -15.20 -5.43
CA ILE A 266 -6.13 -16.18 -4.34
C ILE A 266 -7.60 -16.39 -4.04
N SER A 267 -7.94 -17.49 -3.34
CA SER A 267 -9.32 -17.74 -2.91
C SER A 267 -9.73 -16.88 -1.71
N PRO A 268 -11.05 -16.61 -1.50
CA PRO A 268 -11.52 -15.91 -0.30
C PRO A 268 -11.14 -16.64 0.99
N ILE A 269 -11.12 -17.97 1.02
CA ILE A 269 -10.66 -18.74 2.18
C ILE A 269 -9.19 -18.45 2.49
N THR A 270 -8.34 -18.42 1.46
CA THR A 270 -6.90 -18.10 1.61
C THR A 270 -6.73 -16.67 2.12
N TYR A 271 -7.46 -15.71 1.55
CA TYR A 271 -7.45 -14.31 1.98
C TYR A 271 -7.83 -14.17 3.45
N LEU A 272 -8.96 -14.72 3.86
CA LEU A 272 -9.43 -14.69 5.25
C LEU A 272 -8.46 -15.36 6.22
N ARG A 273 -7.79 -16.43 5.78
CA ARG A 273 -6.74 -17.08 6.59
C ARG A 273 -5.53 -16.15 6.79
N LEU A 274 -5.09 -15.46 5.76
CA LEU A 274 -3.99 -14.49 5.84
C LEU A 274 -4.36 -13.30 6.74
N VAL A 275 -5.57 -12.77 6.64
CA VAL A 275 -6.10 -11.75 7.57
C VAL A 275 -6.02 -12.23 9.02
N ARG A 276 -6.43 -13.47 9.29
CA ARG A 276 -6.35 -14.04 10.65
C ARG A 276 -4.91 -14.19 11.15
N TYR A 277 -3.95 -14.56 10.28
CA TYR A 277 -2.54 -14.59 10.63
C TYR A 277 -2.01 -13.20 10.97
N ALA A 278 -2.34 -12.18 10.18
CA ALA A 278 -1.95 -10.79 10.46
C ALA A 278 -2.52 -10.30 11.81
N LYS A 279 -3.80 -10.61 12.09
CA LYS A 279 -4.44 -10.26 13.37
C LYS A 279 -3.80 -11.01 14.55
N ALA A 280 -3.54 -12.31 14.40
CA ALA A 280 -2.85 -13.11 15.42
C ALA A 280 -1.45 -12.55 15.71
N ARG A 281 -0.72 -12.12 14.68
CA ARG A 281 0.60 -11.50 14.85
C ARG A 281 0.53 -10.20 15.64
N ARG A 282 -0.42 -9.32 15.31
CA ARG A 282 -0.65 -8.06 16.04
C ARG A 282 -1.02 -8.29 17.50
N ASP A 283 -1.83 -9.34 17.79
CA ASP A 283 -2.16 -9.71 19.15
C ASP A 283 -0.95 -10.28 19.90
N LEU A 284 -0.10 -11.10 19.25
CA LEU A 284 1.12 -11.62 19.83
C LEU A 284 2.09 -10.50 20.22
N LEU A 285 2.28 -9.49 19.36
CA LEU A 285 3.15 -8.34 19.63
C LEU A 285 2.66 -7.45 20.79
N LYS A 286 1.35 -7.44 21.06
CA LYS A 286 0.73 -6.63 22.13
C LYS A 286 0.51 -7.39 23.43
N ALA A 287 0.65 -8.71 23.41
CA ALA A 287 0.32 -9.55 24.56
C ALA A 287 1.44 -9.57 25.58
N ASP A 288 1.05 -9.69 26.84
CA ASP A 288 1.94 -9.99 27.95
C ASP A 288 2.19 -11.52 28.00
N PRO A 289 3.42 -12.00 27.75
CA PRO A 289 3.73 -13.44 27.78
C PRO A 289 3.51 -14.11 29.14
N ALA A 290 3.48 -13.32 30.24
CA ALA A 290 3.18 -13.86 31.57
C ALA A 290 1.67 -14.18 31.74
N ARG A 291 0.80 -13.62 30.89
CA ARG A 291 -0.66 -13.72 31.02
C ARG A 291 -1.34 -14.40 29.83
N THR A 292 -0.68 -14.45 28.69
CA THR A 292 -1.31 -14.91 27.44
C THR A 292 -0.35 -15.86 26.72
N SER A 293 -0.85 -17.03 26.34
CA SER A 293 -0.07 -17.99 25.58
C SER A 293 -0.29 -17.85 24.05
N VAL A 294 0.65 -18.38 23.27
CA VAL A 294 0.49 -18.54 21.81
C VAL A 294 -0.79 -19.32 21.48
N THR A 295 -1.13 -20.32 22.29
CA THR A 295 -2.29 -21.17 22.09
C THR A 295 -3.60 -20.36 22.26
N ASP A 296 -3.66 -19.46 23.24
CA ASP A 296 -4.83 -18.61 23.47
C ASP A 296 -5.10 -17.69 22.28
N ILE A 297 -4.02 -17.06 21.77
CA ILE A 297 -4.13 -16.17 20.59
C ILE A 297 -4.49 -16.96 19.34
N ALA A 298 -3.87 -18.12 19.10
CA ALA A 298 -4.21 -18.97 17.98
C ALA A 298 -5.69 -19.42 18.04
N ALA A 299 -6.17 -19.84 19.22
CA ALA A 299 -7.57 -20.24 19.43
C ALA A 299 -8.55 -19.08 19.24
N LYS A 300 -8.23 -17.88 19.73
CA LYS A 300 -8.99 -16.63 19.47
C LYS A 300 -9.25 -16.41 17.98
N TRP A 301 -8.22 -16.62 17.15
CA TRP A 301 -8.30 -16.45 15.70
C TRP A 301 -8.73 -17.73 14.96
N ARG A 302 -9.33 -18.70 15.67
CA ARG A 302 -9.88 -19.94 15.10
C ARG A 302 -8.86 -20.84 14.42
N PHE A 303 -7.63 -20.87 14.93
CA PHE A 303 -6.63 -21.87 14.56
C PHE A 303 -6.65 -23.03 15.57
N TRP A 304 -7.23 -24.16 15.17
CA TRP A 304 -7.40 -25.33 16.04
C TRP A 304 -6.25 -26.33 15.96
N HIS A 305 -5.44 -26.26 14.90
CA HIS A 305 -4.28 -27.11 14.72
C HIS A 305 -3.03 -26.30 15.03
N PHE A 306 -2.65 -26.18 16.31
CA PHE A 306 -1.59 -25.30 16.79
C PHE A 306 -0.22 -25.59 16.17
N GLY A 307 0.11 -26.88 15.92
CA GLY A 307 1.36 -27.26 15.22
C GLY A 307 1.40 -26.72 13.79
N ARG A 308 0.28 -26.85 13.05
CA ARG A 308 0.17 -26.30 11.70
C ARG A 308 0.18 -24.77 11.71
N PHE A 309 -0.50 -24.14 12.67
CA PHE A 309 -0.45 -22.70 12.88
C PHE A 309 0.98 -22.21 13.01
N SER A 310 1.78 -22.83 13.89
CA SER A 310 3.16 -22.42 14.14
C SER A 310 4.07 -22.59 12.90
N VAL A 311 3.89 -23.66 12.13
CA VAL A 311 4.66 -23.91 10.89
C VAL A 311 4.30 -22.88 9.82
N GLU A 312 3.01 -22.65 9.55
CA GLU A 312 2.55 -21.68 8.55
C GLU A 312 2.90 -20.25 8.95
N TYR A 313 2.77 -19.91 10.24
CA TYR A 313 3.19 -18.62 10.79
C TYR A 313 4.68 -18.35 10.56
N LYS A 314 5.54 -19.32 10.91
CA LYS A 314 6.97 -19.21 10.65
C LYS A 314 7.29 -19.11 9.17
N GLY A 315 6.52 -19.79 8.32
CA GLY A 315 6.65 -19.68 6.86
C GLY A 315 6.36 -18.27 6.35
N LEU A 316 5.37 -17.58 6.94
CA LEU A 316 5.00 -16.21 6.58
C LEU A 316 6.00 -15.18 7.13
N TYR A 317 6.26 -15.22 8.42
CA TYR A 317 6.96 -14.14 9.12
C TYR A 317 8.46 -14.41 9.38
N GLY A 318 8.93 -15.63 9.11
CA GLY A 318 10.33 -16.02 9.32
C GLY A 318 10.69 -16.30 10.77
N GLU A 319 9.79 -16.09 11.70
CA GLU A 319 9.91 -16.32 13.14
C GLU A 319 8.74 -17.15 13.67
N SER A 320 8.93 -17.83 14.79
CA SER A 320 7.84 -18.58 15.42
C SER A 320 6.89 -17.64 16.17
N PRO A 321 5.63 -18.07 16.42
CA PRO A 321 4.70 -17.28 17.24
C PRO A 321 5.25 -16.97 18.65
N SER A 322 6.01 -17.89 19.24
CA SER A 322 6.63 -17.70 20.56
C SER A 322 7.72 -16.63 20.51
N GLU A 323 8.53 -16.60 19.45
CA GLU A 323 9.53 -15.54 19.25
C GLU A 323 8.86 -14.16 19.09
N THR A 324 7.74 -14.09 18.36
CA THR A 324 6.96 -12.85 18.23
C THR A 324 6.37 -12.39 19.57
N LEU A 325 5.78 -13.34 20.34
CA LEU A 325 5.21 -13.03 21.67
C LEU A 325 6.25 -12.45 22.64
N ASN A 326 7.47 -12.99 22.63
CA ASN A 326 8.54 -12.54 23.52
C ASN A 326 9.11 -11.17 23.13
N LYS A 327 9.02 -10.75 21.85
CA LYS A 327 9.43 -9.42 21.39
C LYS A 327 8.54 -8.30 21.93
N GLY A 328 7.25 -8.57 22.16
CA GLY A 328 6.30 -7.58 22.69
C GLY A 328 6.66 -7.01 24.05
N MET A 329 7.64 -7.61 24.76
CA MET A 329 8.17 -7.09 26.03
C MET A 329 9.33 -6.09 25.89
N GLU A 330 9.91 -5.96 24.69
CA GLU A 330 11.07 -5.09 24.44
C GLU A 330 10.68 -3.70 23.87
N ILE A 331 9.38 -3.47 23.66
CA ILE A 331 8.80 -2.21 23.19
C ILE A 331 8.04 -1.53 24.33
#